data_f249c297de087c3fdfefe59401c92fb2
#
_entry.id   f249c297de087c3fdfefe59401c92fb2
#
_cell.length_a   1.000
_cell.length_b   1.000
_cell.length_c   1.000
_cell.angle_alpha   90.00
_cell.angle_beta   90.00
_cell.angle_gamma   90.00
#
_symmetry.space_group_name_H-M   'P 1'
#
loop_
_entity.id
_entity.type
_entity.pdbx_description
1 polymer ?
#
loop_
_entity_poly.entity_id
_entity_poly.type
_entity_poly.pdbx_seq_one_letter_code
_entity_poly.pdbx_strand_id
1 'polypeptide(L)'
;MPQPAPINNSDAVKLVTTLMQIPGKSGFERDVAETITGLLRDAGVPARSILHDAANSRSPRGGQVGNLIIKLPGTLRAPRRLLMAHIDTVPLCVGCRPVRRGPLIESRDADTALGGDDRAGA
;
A
#
# COMPACT_ATOMS: atom_id res chain seq x y z
N MET A 1 22.31 -8.12 17.82
CA MET A 1 21.12 -7.74 17.03
C MET A 1 21.21 -8.42 15.68
N PRO A 2 20.16 -9.10 15.19
CA PRO A 2 20.16 -9.57 13.83
C PRO A 2 20.28 -8.36 12.90
N GLN A 3 21.20 -8.42 11.93
CA GLN A 3 21.28 -7.41 10.89
C GLN A 3 19.97 -7.41 10.08
N PRO A 4 19.43 -6.23 9.71
CA PRO A 4 18.30 -6.19 8.81
C PRO A 4 18.64 -6.89 7.51
N ALA A 5 17.69 -7.65 6.98
CA ALA A 5 17.86 -8.27 5.68
C ALA A 5 18.18 -7.20 4.61
N PRO A 6 19.09 -7.48 3.67
CA PRO A 6 19.40 -6.53 2.62
C PRO A 6 18.12 -6.22 1.80
N ILE A 7 17.90 -4.95 1.50
CA ILE A 7 16.77 -4.51 0.65
C ILE A 7 17.02 -5.03 -0.77
N ASN A 8 16.10 -5.84 -1.27
CA ASN A 8 16.09 -6.27 -2.66
C ASN A 8 15.33 -5.25 -3.52
N ASN A 9 16.02 -4.40 -4.22
CA ASN A 9 15.44 -3.37 -5.07
C ASN A 9 14.49 -3.95 -6.15
N SER A 10 14.78 -5.14 -6.66
CA SER A 10 13.92 -5.81 -7.64
C SER A 10 12.56 -6.17 -7.03
N ASP A 11 12.55 -6.69 -5.81
CA ASP A 11 11.33 -7.05 -5.11
C ASP A 11 10.54 -5.81 -4.70
N ALA A 12 11.23 -4.74 -4.28
CA ALA A 12 10.60 -3.47 -3.97
C ALA A 12 9.89 -2.86 -5.20
N VAL A 13 10.57 -2.84 -6.35
CA VAL A 13 9.97 -2.38 -7.62
C VAL A 13 8.78 -3.23 -8.02
N LYS A 14 8.88 -4.56 -7.89
CA LYS A 14 7.78 -5.47 -8.17
C LYS A 14 6.58 -5.23 -7.26
N LEU A 15 6.81 -5.02 -5.97
CA LEU A 15 5.76 -4.72 -5.01
C LEU A 15 5.03 -3.42 -5.37
N VAL A 16 5.76 -2.34 -5.60
CA VAL A 16 5.18 -1.03 -5.98
C VAL A 16 4.38 -1.14 -7.27
N THR A 17 4.92 -1.79 -8.31
CA THR A 17 4.20 -1.97 -9.57
C THR A 17 2.95 -2.83 -9.41
N THR A 18 2.97 -3.82 -8.54
CA THR A 18 1.77 -4.61 -8.21
C THR A 18 0.70 -3.74 -7.57
N LEU A 19 1.06 -2.92 -6.59
CA LEU A 19 0.11 -2.02 -5.91
C LEU A 19 -0.46 -0.96 -6.87
N MET A 20 0.35 -0.41 -7.77
CA MET A 20 -0.10 0.58 -8.76
C MET A 20 -1.19 0.05 -9.71
N GLN A 21 -1.20 -1.25 -10.00
CA GLN A 21 -2.17 -1.87 -10.91
C GLN A 21 -3.56 -2.03 -10.29
N ILE A 22 -3.66 -2.04 -8.96
CA ILE A 22 -4.91 -2.32 -8.27
C ILE A 22 -5.79 -1.07 -8.31
N PRO A 23 -7.00 -1.12 -8.86
CA PRO A 23 -7.94 -0.01 -8.77
C PRO A 23 -8.24 0.33 -7.31
N GLY A 24 -8.24 1.62 -6.98
CA GLY A 24 -8.42 2.04 -5.59
C GLY A 24 -8.46 3.56 -5.48
N LYS A 25 -9.35 4.21 -6.25
CA LYS A 25 -9.59 5.65 -6.07
C LYS A 25 -10.21 5.91 -4.69
N SER A 26 -10.10 7.15 -4.21
CA SER A 26 -10.65 7.56 -2.91
C SER A 26 -12.09 7.09 -2.71
N GLY A 27 -12.35 6.36 -1.63
CA GLY A 27 -13.63 5.73 -1.30
C GLY A 27 -13.81 4.31 -1.85
N PHE A 28 -12.89 3.79 -2.65
CA PHE A 28 -12.96 2.46 -3.29
C PHE A 28 -11.67 1.66 -3.08
N GLU A 29 -11.13 1.69 -1.85
CA GLU A 29 -9.81 1.15 -1.50
C GLU A 29 -9.83 -0.31 -1.06
N ARG A 30 -10.97 -0.99 -1.12
CA ARG A 30 -11.11 -2.37 -0.59
C ARG A 30 -10.08 -3.32 -1.19
N ASP A 31 -9.98 -3.37 -2.51
CA ASP A 31 -9.13 -4.35 -3.20
C ASP A 31 -7.65 -4.13 -2.86
N VAL A 32 -7.22 -2.87 -2.75
CA VAL A 32 -5.84 -2.58 -2.37
C VAL A 32 -5.59 -2.90 -0.90
N ALA A 33 -6.53 -2.60 0.01
CA ALA A 33 -6.42 -2.95 1.43
C ALA A 33 -6.37 -4.47 1.65
N GLU A 34 -7.18 -5.23 0.91
CA GLU A 34 -7.17 -6.70 0.94
C GLU A 34 -5.85 -7.26 0.39
N THR A 35 -5.34 -6.71 -0.70
CA THR A 35 -4.04 -7.10 -1.27
C THR A 35 -2.91 -6.85 -0.29
N ILE A 36 -2.84 -5.66 0.32
CA ILE A 36 -1.81 -5.35 1.33
C ILE A 36 -1.94 -6.30 2.53
N THR A 37 -3.16 -6.57 2.98
CA THR A 37 -3.41 -7.53 4.06
C THR A 37 -2.89 -8.94 3.72
N GLY A 38 -3.09 -9.39 2.49
CA GLY A 38 -2.56 -10.66 1.99
C GLY A 38 -1.04 -10.68 2.01
N LEU A 39 -0.41 -9.66 1.43
CA LEU A 39 1.06 -9.52 1.40
C LEU A 39 1.68 -9.51 2.80
N LEU A 40 1.06 -8.83 3.76
CA LEU A 40 1.52 -8.82 5.15
C LEU A 40 1.43 -10.21 5.80
N ARG A 41 0.35 -10.95 5.55
CA ARG A 41 0.20 -12.33 6.04
C ARG A 41 1.25 -13.26 5.42
N ASP A 42 1.48 -13.15 4.13
CA ASP A 42 2.50 -13.92 3.42
C ASP A 42 3.91 -13.62 3.94
N ALA A 43 4.15 -12.38 4.36
CA ALA A 43 5.37 -11.96 5.04
C ALA A 43 5.45 -12.42 6.52
N GLY A 44 4.45 -13.14 7.03
CA GLY A 44 4.44 -13.70 8.38
C GLY A 44 3.86 -12.76 9.46
N VAL A 45 3.21 -11.67 9.09
CA VAL A 45 2.55 -10.80 10.07
C VAL A 45 1.33 -11.51 10.65
N PRO A 46 1.26 -11.70 11.99
CA PRO A 46 0.14 -12.39 12.62
C PRO A 46 -1.18 -11.66 12.35
N ALA A 47 -2.25 -12.41 12.10
CA ALA A 47 -3.58 -11.84 11.82
C ALA A 47 -4.06 -10.86 12.91
N ARG A 48 -3.74 -11.14 14.21
CA ARG A 48 -4.06 -10.25 15.33
C ARG A 48 -3.37 -8.88 15.30
N SER A 49 -2.31 -8.75 14.50
CA SER A 49 -1.55 -7.51 14.31
C SER A 49 -2.09 -6.64 13.18
N ILE A 50 -3.00 -7.18 12.37
CA ILE A 50 -3.61 -6.49 11.24
C ILE A 50 -5.05 -6.15 11.60
N LEU A 51 -5.38 -4.88 11.62
CA LEU A 51 -6.67 -4.36 12.07
C LEU A 51 -7.26 -3.45 11.00
N HIS A 52 -8.57 -3.47 10.87
CA HIS A 52 -9.33 -2.48 10.11
C HIS A 52 -10.24 -1.73 11.08
N ASP A 53 -10.20 -0.41 11.05
CA ASP A 53 -11.12 0.40 11.82
C ASP A 53 -12.39 0.74 11.02
N ALA A 54 -13.30 1.49 11.63
CA ALA A 54 -14.54 1.94 11.01
C ALA A 54 -14.54 3.46 10.70
N ALA A 55 -13.37 4.05 10.44
CA ALA A 55 -13.25 5.49 10.20
C ALA A 55 -14.05 5.94 8.96
N ASN A 56 -14.20 5.07 7.97
CA ASN A 56 -15.02 5.32 6.78
C ASN A 56 -16.48 5.63 7.12
N SER A 57 -17.05 5.02 8.16
CA SER A 57 -18.45 5.28 8.58
C SER A 57 -18.65 6.68 9.15
N ARG A 58 -17.56 7.36 9.55
CA ARG A 58 -17.56 8.73 10.10
C ARG A 58 -17.04 9.77 9.12
N SER A 59 -16.56 9.32 7.96
CA SER A 59 -16.13 10.22 6.90
C SER A 59 -17.33 10.82 6.17
N PRO A 60 -17.33 12.12 5.86
CA PRO A 60 -18.40 12.74 5.06
C PRO A 60 -18.56 12.11 3.66
N ARG A 61 -17.50 11.51 3.12
CA ARG A 61 -17.51 10.84 1.83
C ARG A 61 -17.89 9.36 1.92
N GLY A 62 -17.97 8.81 3.12
CA GLY A 62 -18.10 7.37 3.31
C GLY A 62 -16.83 6.64 2.88
N GLY A 63 -16.98 5.55 2.18
CA GLY A 63 -15.89 4.71 1.69
C GLY A 63 -16.14 3.24 1.98
N GLN A 64 -15.47 2.37 1.27
CA GLN A 64 -15.65 0.92 1.40
C GLN A 64 -14.97 0.34 2.63
N VAL A 65 -13.86 0.96 3.07
CA VAL A 65 -13.03 0.49 4.19
C VAL A 65 -12.58 1.67 5.04
N GLY A 66 -12.29 1.40 6.32
CA GLY A 66 -11.61 2.33 7.21
C GLY A 66 -10.09 2.23 7.07
N ASN A 67 -9.36 2.69 8.10
CA ASN A 67 -7.91 2.60 8.09
C ASN A 67 -7.45 1.15 8.25
N LEU A 68 -6.42 0.76 7.50
CA LEU A 68 -5.65 -0.45 7.72
C LEU A 68 -4.53 -0.13 8.73
N ILE A 69 -4.53 -0.82 9.86
CA ILE A 69 -3.62 -0.56 10.98
C ILE A 69 -2.81 -1.81 11.26
N ILE A 70 -1.48 -1.70 11.20
CA ILE A 70 -0.58 -2.79 11.50
C ILE A 70 0.16 -2.47 12.81
N LYS A 71 0.03 -3.34 13.82
CA LYS A 71 0.68 -3.22 15.12
C LYS A 71 1.77 -4.27 15.26
N LEU A 72 3.01 -3.89 15.05
CA LEU A 72 4.15 -4.77 15.22
C LEU A 72 4.78 -4.60 16.60
N PRO A 73 5.15 -5.67 17.29
CA PRO A 73 5.86 -5.60 18.56
C PRO A 73 7.27 -5.04 18.32
N GLY A 74 7.68 -4.11 19.17
CA GLY A 74 9.07 -3.67 19.20
C GLY A 74 9.92 -4.59 20.08
N THR A 75 11.22 -4.60 19.82
CA THR A 75 12.23 -5.33 20.63
C THR A 75 13.04 -4.42 21.53
N LEU A 76 12.92 -3.12 21.36
CA LEU A 76 13.66 -2.11 22.12
C LEU A 76 12.73 -1.32 23.07
N ARG A 77 13.24 -0.93 24.23
CA ARG A 77 12.61 0.08 25.09
C ARG A 77 12.86 1.46 24.48
N ALA A 78 12.01 1.86 23.56
CA ALA A 78 12.07 3.15 22.88
C ALA A 78 10.65 3.68 22.65
N PRO A 79 10.47 4.98 22.38
CA PRO A 79 9.19 5.52 21.96
C PRO A 79 8.68 4.78 20.73
N ARG A 80 7.38 4.51 20.71
CA ARG A 80 6.72 3.91 19.53
C ARG A 80 6.83 4.86 18.34
N ARG A 81 7.03 4.29 17.16
CA ARG A 81 7.00 5.03 15.91
C ARG A 81 5.73 4.71 15.16
N LEU A 82 5.13 5.72 14.57
CA LEU A 82 4.00 5.60 13.64
C LEU A 82 4.53 5.95 12.25
N LEU A 83 4.36 5.02 11.32
CA LEU A 83 4.52 5.27 9.88
C LEU A 83 3.12 5.37 9.29
N MET A 84 2.92 6.32 8.41
CA MET A 84 1.62 6.57 7.78
C MET A 84 1.83 6.74 6.28
N ALA A 85 0.92 6.14 5.51
CA ALA A 85 0.80 6.33 4.09
C ALA A 85 -0.68 6.20 3.70
N HIS A 86 -1.11 6.86 2.63
CA HIS A 86 -2.41 6.62 2.06
C HIS A 86 -2.32 5.56 0.96
N ILE A 87 -3.42 4.84 0.74
CA ILE A 87 -3.48 3.74 -0.23
C ILE A 87 -4.42 4.02 -1.41
N ASP A 88 -5.18 5.10 -1.34
CA ASP A 88 -6.03 5.55 -2.44
C ASP A 88 -5.22 6.27 -3.52
N THR A 89 -5.82 6.41 -4.67
CA THR A 89 -5.30 7.18 -5.80
C THR A 89 -6.37 8.11 -6.32
N VAL A 90 -5.96 9.06 -7.18
CA VAL A 90 -6.91 9.85 -7.96
C VAL A 90 -7.57 8.98 -9.04
N PRO A 91 -8.79 9.35 -9.51
CA PRO A 91 -9.51 8.54 -10.51
C PRO A 91 -8.73 8.27 -11.80
N LEU A 92 -7.84 9.19 -12.19
CA LEU A 92 -7.01 9.07 -13.39
C LEU A 92 -6.05 7.85 -13.36
N CYS A 93 -5.76 7.32 -12.17
CA CYS A 93 -4.89 6.15 -11.99
C CYS A 93 -5.62 4.81 -12.14
N VAL A 94 -6.96 4.80 -12.21
CA VAL A 94 -7.74 3.57 -12.36
C VAL A 94 -7.46 2.95 -13.72
N GLY A 95 -7.08 1.66 -13.71
CA GLY A 95 -6.70 0.95 -14.93
C GLY A 95 -5.25 1.16 -15.37
N CYS A 96 -4.42 1.80 -14.55
CA CYS A 96 -2.99 1.97 -14.82
C CYS A 96 -2.32 0.63 -15.08
N ARG A 97 -1.49 0.61 -16.13
CA ARG A 97 -0.62 -0.53 -16.46
C ARG A 97 0.84 -0.07 -16.41
N PRO A 98 1.50 -0.21 -15.24
CA PRO A 98 2.90 0.21 -15.11
C PRO A 98 3.81 -0.68 -15.95
N VAL A 99 4.71 -0.09 -16.68
CA VAL A 99 5.74 -0.78 -17.47
C VAL A 99 7.10 -0.21 -17.13
N ARG A 100 8.10 -1.08 -17.02
CA ARG A 100 9.47 -0.65 -16.79
C ARG A 100 10.17 -0.38 -18.12
N ARG A 101 10.76 0.80 -18.26
CA ARG A 101 11.60 1.20 -19.40
C ARG A 101 12.95 1.66 -18.88
N GLY A 102 13.92 0.76 -18.86
CA GLY A 102 15.24 1.03 -18.27
C GLY A 102 15.14 1.35 -16.78
N PRO A 103 15.59 2.55 -16.34
CA PRO A 103 15.51 2.95 -14.93
C PRO A 103 14.13 3.53 -14.52
N LEU A 104 13.23 3.73 -15.48
CA LEU A 104 11.93 4.37 -15.26
C LEU A 104 10.79 3.36 -15.20
N ILE A 105 9.75 3.72 -14.46
CA ILE A 105 8.43 3.07 -14.51
C ILE A 105 7.46 4.10 -15.07
N GLU A 106 6.72 3.73 -16.10
CA GLU A 106 5.79 4.59 -16.81
C GLU A 106 4.42 3.94 -16.90
N SER A 107 3.37 4.73 -17.06
CA SER A 107 2.07 4.19 -17.47
C SER A 107 2.15 3.76 -18.95
N ARG A 108 1.69 2.56 -19.24
CA ARG A 108 1.62 2.05 -20.62
C ARG A 108 0.69 2.90 -21.49
N ASP A 109 -0.39 3.37 -20.89
CA ASP A 109 -1.43 4.11 -21.57
C ASP A 109 -1.28 5.60 -21.27
N ALA A 110 -1.34 6.41 -22.32
CA ALA A 110 -1.12 7.86 -22.22
C ALA A 110 -2.26 8.62 -21.49
N ASP A 111 -3.42 8.00 -21.38
CA ASP A 111 -4.62 8.55 -20.74
C ASP A 111 -4.77 8.15 -19.27
N THR A 112 -3.85 7.33 -18.73
CA THR A 112 -3.82 6.94 -17.32
C THR A 112 -2.57 7.45 -16.62
N ALA A 113 -2.74 7.95 -15.40
CA ALA A 113 -1.63 8.28 -14.53
C ALA A 113 -1.09 7.05 -13.79
N LEU A 114 0.19 7.11 -13.39
CA LEU A 114 0.86 5.99 -12.75
C LEU A 114 0.46 5.79 -11.28
N GLY A 115 0.15 6.88 -10.56
CA GLY A 115 -0.18 6.82 -9.12
C GLY A 115 1.01 6.39 -8.24
N GLY A 116 2.22 6.62 -8.70
CA GLY A 116 3.42 6.14 -8.01
C GLY A 116 3.73 6.89 -6.73
N ASP A 117 3.42 8.17 -6.67
CA ASP A 117 3.55 9.00 -5.47
C ASP A 117 2.56 8.59 -4.37
N ASP A 118 1.41 8.05 -4.74
CA ASP A 118 0.40 7.52 -3.83
C ASP A 118 0.82 6.14 -3.29
N ARG A 119 1.19 5.22 -4.16
CA ARG A 119 1.38 3.80 -3.83
C ARG A 119 2.79 3.44 -3.38
N ALA A 120 3.78 4.28 -3.65
CA ALA A 120 5.16 4.01 -3.25
C ALA A 120 5.40 4.18 -1.74
N GLY A 121 4.51 4.86 -1.04
CA GLY A 121 4.56 5.02 0.41
C GLY A 121 3.83 3.93 1.22
N ALA A 122 3.05 3.09 0.55
CA ALA A 122 2.23 2.07 1.18
C ALA A 122 3.00 0.81 1.64
#